data_88da577c8f313541fbbce1938025f1d3
#
_entry.id   88da577c8f313541fbbce1938025f1d3
#
_cell.length_a   1.000
_cell.length_b   1.000
_cell.length_c   1.000
_cell.angle_alpha   90.00
_cell.angle_beta   90.00
_cell.angle_gamma   90.00
#
_symmetry.space_group_name_H-M   'P 1'
#
loop_
_entity.id
_entity.type
_entity.pdbx_description
1 polymer ?
#
loop_
_entity_poly.entity_id
_entity_poly.type
_entity_poly.pdbx_seq_one_letter_code
_entity_poly.pdbx_strand_id
1 'polypeptide(L)'
;MSIIDTILRQKSILQIMMRSLIIFVFFVSILPIDKPDVSAQEPDKPHTVYLPIVSKNYEEWLDLFNRYRTAAGLNPVTSNADYNYGLRLHVNYMLLNPLSDMHVEDPNKPGYTSLGAEAGRQSNMISLIGATYLTTKQSIDLWMATPKHRFNMLHPDITESGFSLSCDSTNCFSGLNVLGSLPLSYQYSNKSVIYPAENQTGIPPTKYPITWSFYMAWTSKSQDSNEVQLIENLTQIIDSNKKSVPFDFIEPDNSNGSYDTYNQVVIIPKENLLPNHRYKVEMTTSINQEVLTRIWYFTTSP
;
A
#
# COMPACT_ATOMS: atom_id res chain seq x y z
N MET A 1 36.91 -6.92 -38.01
CA MET A 1 36.26 -6.24 -36.88
C MET A 1 34.91 -6.91 -36.66
N SER A 2 34.75 -7.57 -35.54
CA SER A 2 33.57 -8.45 -35.28
C SER A 2 32.34 -7.60 -34.95
N ILE A 3 31.15 -8.10 -35.29
CA ILE A 3 29.85 -7.47 -34.95
C ILE A 3 29.76 -7.20 -33.45
N ILE A 4 30.41 -8.03 -32.64
CA ILE A 4 30.47 -7.88 -31.18
C ILE A 4 31.23 -6.61 -30.78
N ASP A 5 32.31 -6.22 -31.47
CA ASP A 5 33.08 -5.01 -31.20
C ASP A 5 32.27 -3.74 -31.51
N THR A 6 31.38 -3.81 -32.50
CA THR A 6 30.49 -2.70 -32.85
C THR A 6 29.41 -2.49 -31.82
N ILE A 7 28.81 -3.55 -31.28
CA ILE A 7 27.77 -3.50 -30.24
C ILE A 7 28.35 -3.00 -28.91
N LEU A 8 29.56 -3.41 -28.55
CA LEU A 8 30.21 -2.95 -27.31
C LEU A 8 30.61 -1.46 -27.39
N ARG A 9 31.04 -0.98 -28.56
CA ARG A 9 31.29 0.45 -28.78
C ARG A 9 30.02 1.29 -28.71
N GLN A 10 28.90 0.84 -29.26
CA GLN A 10 27.62 1.57 -29.15
C GLN A 10 27.11 1.66 -27.72
N LYS A 11 27.22 0.60 -26.90
CA LYS A 11 26.85 0.65 -25.49
C LYS A 11 27.72 1.61 -24.68
N SER A 12 29.03 1.69 -24.96
CA SER A 12 29.92 2.61 -24.25
C SER A 12 29.64 4.08 -24.60
N ILE A 13 29.32 4.38 -25.84
CA ILE A 13 28.98 5.75 -26.29
C ILE A 13 27.64 6.19 -25.67
N LEU A 14 26.64 5.29 -25.57
CA LEU A 14 25.35 5.59 -24.96
C LEU A 14 25.49 5.86 -23.46
N GLN A 15 26.34 5.11 -22.75
CA GLN A 15 26.63 5.36 -21.33
C GLN A 15 27.38 6.66 -21.08
N ILE A 16 28.28 7.07 -21.99
CA ILE A 16 29.00 8.35 -21.89
C ILE A 16 28.05 9.51 -22.15
N MET A 17 27.15 9.40 -23.14
CA MET A 17 26.14 10.43 -23.43
C MET A 17 25.13 10.59 -22.29
N MET A 18 24.68 9.50 -21.66
CA MET A 18 23.81 9.58 -20.48
C MET A 18 24.49 10.21 -19.25
N ARG A 19 25.78 9.93 -19.03
CA ARG A 19 26.53 10.55 -17.94
C ARG A 19 26.79 12.05 -18.18
N SER A 20 27.02 12.46 -19.42
CA SER A 20 27.16 13.88 -19.78
C SER A 20 25.86 14.66 -19.65
N LEU A 21 24.70 14.04 -19.92
CA LEU A 21 23.40 14.69 -19.76
C LEU A 21 23.04 14.91 -18.28
N ILE A 22 23.42 13.98 -17.40
CA ILE A 22 23.22 14.13 -15.94
C ILE A 22 24.10 15.24 -15.35
N ILE A 23 25.32 15.43 -15.86
CA ILE A 23 26.21 16.50 -15.40
C ILE A 23 25.72 17.89 -15.85
N PHE A 24 25.05 17.99 -17.01
CA PHE A 24 24.55 19.27 -17.50
C PHE A 24 23.29 19.77 -16.75
N VAL A 25 22.48 18.85 -16.19
CA VAL A 25 21.31 19.22 -15.37
C VAL A 25 21.71 19.72 -13.98
N PHE A 26 22.88 19.31 -13.46
CA PHE A 26 23.33 19.74 -12.13
C PHE A 26 24.02 21.12 -12.11
N PHE A 27 24.43 21.68 -13.26
CA PHE A 27 25.16 22.96 -13.31
C PHE A 27 24.31 24.20 -13.58
N VAL A 28 23.00 24.04 -13.86
CA VAL A 28 22.07 25.18 -14.08
C VAL A 28 21.34 25.62 -12.79
N SER A 29 21.54 24.94 -11.66
CA SER A 29 20.78 25.19 -10.42
C SER A 29 21.50 26.06 -9.38
N ILE A 30 22.54 26.81 -9.72
CA ILE A 30 23.20 27.72 -8.77
C ILE A 30 23.21 29.15 -9.33
N LEU A 31 22.03 29.73 -9.46
CA LEU A 31 21.84 31.17 -9.40
C LEU A 31 20.78 31.43 -8.32
N PRO A 32 21.05 32.33 -7.36
CA PRO A 32 20.03 32.71 -6.40
C PRO A 32 18.96 33.53 -7.14
N ILE A 33 17.85 32.90 -7.44
CA ILE A 33 16.63 33.62 -7.79
C ILE A 33 16.00 34.02 -6.46
N ASP A 34 16.07 35.31 -6.13
CA ASP A 34 15.24 35.89 -5.08
C ASP A 34 13.79 35.51 -5.38
N LYS A 35 13.27 34.53 -4.64
CA LYS A 35 11.86 34.22 -4.67
C LYS A 35 11.12 35.38 -4.03
N PRO A 36 10.12 36.00 -4.70
CA PRO A 36 9.21 36.84 -3.99
C PRO A 36 8.55 35.96 -2.90
N ASP A 37 8.58 36.48 -1.68
CA ASP A 37 7.95 35.87 -0.51
C ASP A 37 6.43 35.92 -0.69
N VAL A 38 5.88 35.05 -1.55
CA VAL A 38 4.45 34.79 -1.61
C VAL A 38 4.22 33.77 -0.50
N SER A 39 4.05 34.28 0.72
CA SER A 39 3.38 33.50 1.76
C SER A 39 2.01 33.14 1.20
N ALA A 40 1.88 31.91 0.70
CA ALA A 40 0.56 31.33 0.46
C ALA A 40 -0.13 31.34 1.82
N GLN A 41 -1.01 32.31 2.02
CA GLN A 41 -1.86 32.39 3.18
C GLN A 41 -2.70 31.11 3.14
N GLU A 42 -2.45 30.19 4.08
CA GLU A 42 -3.35 29.03 4.23
C GLU A 42 -4.77 29.59 4.27
N PRO A 43 -5.70 29.04 3.48
CA PRO A 43 -7.09 29.47 3.58
C PRO A 43 -7.52 29.30 5.02
N ASP A 44 -7.94 30.40 5.66
CA ASP A 44 -8.49 30.38 6.99
C ASP A 44 -9.42 29.18 7.15
N LYS A 45 -9.13 28.32 8.14
CA LYS A 45 -10.03 27.21 8.48
C LYS A 45 -11.42 27.80 8.60
N PRO A 46 -12.38 27.45 7.76
CA PRO A 46 -13.71 28.04 7.87
C PRO A 46 -14.20 27.72 9.28
N HIS A 47 -14.44 28.74 10.09
CA HIS A 47 -15.14 28.62 11.36
C HIS A 47 -16.61 28.23 11.12
N THR A 48 -16.79 27.09 10.47
CA THR A 48 -18.10 26.48 10.32
C THR A 48 -18.33 25.72 11.62
N VAL A 49 -19.26 26.21 12.43
CA VAL A 49 -19.80 25.45 13.55
C VAL A 49 -20.45 24.21 12.93
N TYR A 50 -19.71 23.11 12.92
CA TYR A 50 -20.27 21.82 12.55
C TYR A 50 -21.20 21.41 13.71
N LEU A 51 -22.50 21.63 13.53
CA LEU A 51 -23.47 20.81 14.22
C LEU A 51 -23.12 19.37 13.84
N PRO A 52 -22.92 18.46 14.81
CA PRO A 52 -22.65 17.08 14.51
C PRO A 52 -23.90 16.52 13.80
N ILE A 53 -23.92 16.57 12.48
CA ILE A 53 -24.71 15.60 11.73
C ILE A 53 -23.97 14.30 12.00
N VAL A 54 -24.38 13.58 13.03
CA VAL A 54 -24.00 12.19 13.24
C VAL A 54 -24.60 11.42 12.09
N SER A 55 -23.94 11.48 10.93
CA SER A 55 -24.27 10.61 9.84
C SER A 55 -23.74 9.23 10.21
N LYS A 56 -24.64 8.27 10.31
CA LYS A 56 -24.34 6.85 10.53
C LYS A 56 -23.27 6.30 9.57
N ASN A 57 -22.94 7.04 8.52
CA ASN A 57 -21.96 6.70 7.48
C ASN A 57 -20.52 7.15 7.80
N TYR A 58 -20.30 8.01 8.80
CA TYR A 58 -18.96 8.53 9.09
C TYR A 58 -18.07 7.50 9.80
N GLU A 59 -18.68 6.53 10.46
CA GLU A 59 -17.98 5.47 11.19
C GLU A 59 -17.86 4.17 10.40
N GLU A 60 -18.57 4.01 9.26
CA GLU A 60 -18.59 2.77 8.49
C GLU A 60 -17.19 2.33 8.02
N TRP A 61 -16.38 3.26 7.53
CA TRP A 61 -15.02 2.94 7.08
C TRP A 61 -14.14 2.45 8.22
N LEU A 62 -14.25 3.07 9.39
CA LEU A 62 -13.48 2.73 10.58
C LEU A 62 -13.85 1.33 11.09
N ASP A 63 -15.14 1.04 11.16
CA ASP A 63 -15.65 -0.26 11.55
C ASP A 63 -15.20 -1.36 10.57
N LEU A 64 -15.25 -1.10 9.26
CA LEU A 64 -14.78 -2.00 8.23
C LEU A 64 -13.28 -2.25 8.35
N PHE A 65 -12.49 -1.20 8.48
CA PHE A 65 -11.05 -1.30 8.64
C PHE A 65 -10.67 -2.06 9.90
N ASN A 66 -11.28 -1.72 11.03
CA ASN A 66 -11.03 -2.36 12.32
C ASN A 66 -11.48 -3.82 12.37
N ARG A 67 -12.51 -4.23 11.62
CA ARG A 67 -12.86 -5.65 11.47
C ARG A 67 -11.73 -6.45 10.84
N TYR A 68 -11.08 -5.93 9.79
CA TYR A 68 -9.93 -6.59 9.18
C TYR A 68 -8.74 -6.68 10.13
N ARG A 69 -8.44 -5.59 10.84
CA ARG A 69 -7.35 -5.55 11.82
C ARG A 69 -7.59 -6.51 12.97
N THR A 70 -8.78 -6.49 13.55
CA THR A 70 -9.15 -7.39 14.67
C THR A 70 -9.14 -8.86 14.22
N ALA A 71 -9.64 -9.17 13.03
CA ALA A 71 -9.55 -10.51 12.47
C ALA A 71 -8.10 -10.99 12.32
N ALA A 72 -7.19 -10.10 12.01
CA ALA A 72 -5.74 -10.38 11.94
C ALA A 72 -5.04 -10.38 13.31
N GLY A 73 -5.78 -10.24 14.42
CA GLY A 73 -5.23 -10.20 15.78
C GLY A 73 -4.54 -8.90 16.15
N LEU A 74 -4.86 -7.80 15.43
CA LEU A 74 -4.27 -6.47 15.63
C LEU A 74 -5.21 -5.57 16.43
N ASN A 75 -4.62 -4.60 17.12
CA ASN A 75 -5.39 -3.55 17.77
C ASN A 75 -6.19 -2.72 16.75
N PRO A 76 -7.43 -2.32 17.09
CA PRO A 76 -8.16 -1.35 16.31
C PRO A 76 -7.45 0.00 16.32
N VAL A 77 -7.67 0.78 15.26
CA VAL A 77 -7.23 2.18 15.16
C VAL A 77 -8.37 3.12 15.51
N THR A 78 -8.03 4.37 15.85
CA THR A 78 -8.99 5.45 16.04
C THR A 78 -9.01 6.38 14.82
N SER A 79 -10.13 7.08 14.62
CA SER A 79 -10.25 8.10 13.58
C SER A 79 -9.48 9.36 13.99
N ASN A 80 -8.67 9.89 13.06
CA ASN A 80 -7.98 11.16 13.23
C ASN A 80 -8.59 12.22 12.30
N ALA A 81 -9.08 13.33 12.86
CA ALA A 81 -9.75 14.38 12.10
C ALA A 81 -8.84 15.10 11.11
N ASP A 82 -7.55 15.27 11.43
CA ASP A 82 -6.59 15.94 10.56
C ASP A 82 -6.25 15.02 9.35
N TYR A 83 -6.15 13.70 9.55
CA TYR A 83 -5.97 12.75 8.45
C TYR A 83 -7.20 12.71 7.53
N ASN A 84 -8.40 12.71 8.08
CA ASN A 84 -9.64 12.81 7.31
C ASN A 84 -9.67 14.09 6.47
N TYR A 85 -9.29 15.22 7.07
CA TYR A 85 -9.26 16.52 6.41
C TYR A 85 -8.21 16.57 5.28
N GLY A 86 -6.98 16.14 5.55
CA GLY A 86 -5.93 16.08 4.56
C GLY A 86 -6.30 15.19 3.37
N LEU A 87 -6.88 14.01 3.63
CA LEU A 87 -7.36 13.12 2.58
C LEU A 87 -8.50 13.72 1.75
N ARG A 88 -9.41 14.47 2.39
CA ARG A 88 -10.46 15.18 1.65
C ARG A 88 -9.87 16.21 0.67
N LEU A 89 -8.83 16.93 1.08
CA LEU A 89 -8.13 17.87 0.21
C LEU A 89 -7.47 17.12 -0.95
N HIS A 90 -6.77 16.02 -0.66
CA HIS A 90 -6.11 15.21 -1.67
C HIS A 90 -7.08 14.59 -2.68
N VAL A 91 -8.18 14.00 -2.22
CA VAL A 91 -9.22 13.42 -3.08
C VAL A 91 -9.86 14.51 -3.97
N ASN A 92 -10.08 15.73 -3.45
CA ASN A 92 -10.55 16.86 -4.25
C ASN A 92 -9.52 17.29 -5.29
N TYR A 93 -8.21 17.32 -4.95
CA TYR A 93 -7.15 17.56 -5.93
C TYR A 93 -7.18 16.52 -7.05
N MET A 94 -7.35 15.24 -6.72
CA MET A 94 -7.43 14.16 -7.71
C MET A 94 -8.65 14.29 -8.63
N LEU A 95 -9.80 14.73 -8.13
CA LEU A 95 -10.97 15.03 -8.98
C LEU A 95 -10.69 16.15 -9.98
N LEU A 96 -9.93 17.17 -9.59
CA LEU A 96 -9.53 18.27 -10.49
C LEU A 96 -8.40 17.86 -11.46
N ASN A 97 -7.63 16.81 -11.13
CA ASN A 97 -6.44 16.37 -11.86
C ASN A 97 -6.42 14.84 -12.04
N PRO A 98 -7.42 14.23 -12.68
CA PRO A 98 -7.68 12.79 -12.62
C PRO A 98 -6.57 11.91 -13.24
N LEU A 99 -5.68 12.48 -14.04
CA LEU A 99 -4.55 11.78 -14.68
C LEU A 99 -3.20 12.05 -13.99
N SER A 100 -3.21 12.68 -12.81
CA SER A 100 -2.00 12.89 -12.01
C SER A 100 -1.60 11.62 -11.27
N ASP A 101 -0.36 11.62 -10.74
CA ASP A 101 0.08 10.60 -9.80
C ASP A 101 -0.84 10.58 -8.58
N MET A 102 -1.27 9.37 -8.17
CA MET A 102 -2.23 9.21 -7.07
C MET A 102 -1.67 9.57 -5.69
N HIS A 103 -0.36 9.69 -5.57
CA HIS A 103 0.31 9.96 -4.29
C HIS A 103 0.99 11.32 -4.24
N VAL A 104 1.04 12.05 -5.36
CA VAL A 104 1.80 13.30 -5.48
C VAL A 104 0.93 14.42 -6.03
N GLU A 105 0.84 15.52 -5.30
CA GLU A 105 0.24 16.75 -5.81
C GLU A 105 1.31 17.67 -6.41
N ASP A 106 1.05 18.19 -7.62
CA ASP A 106 1.87 19.23 -8.24
C ASP A 106 1.44 20.60 -7.71
N PRO A 107 2.32 21.38 -7.09
CA PRO A 107 1.97 22.70 -6.54
C PRO A 107 1.50 23.72 -7.57
N ASN A 108 1.73 23.46 -8.85
CA ASN A 108 1.28 24.35 -9.94
C ASN A 108 -0.12 23.98 -10.50
N LYS A 109 -0.76 22.93 -9.98
CA LYS A 109 -2.07 22.46 -10.44
C LYS A 109 -3.22 22.93 -9.53
N PRO A 110 -4.43 23.08 -10.08
CA PRO A 110 -5.60 23.45 -9.29
C PRO A 110 -5.86 22.49 -8.13
N GLY A 111 -6.22 23.02 -6.97
CA GLY A 111 -6.59 22.24 -5.80
C GLY A 111 -5.40 21.76 -4.96
N TYR A 112 -4.17 22.12 -5.34
CA TYR A 112 -3.00 21.81 -4.52
C TYR A 112 -3.11 22.39 -3.11
N THR A 113 -2.76 21.58 -2.13
CA THR A 113 -2.51 22.00 -0.75
C THR A 113 -1.36 21.20 -0.14
N SER A 114 -0.58 21.79 0.76
CA SER A 114 0.50 21.06 1.45
C SER A 114 -0.03 19.88 2.27
N LEU A 115 -1.18 20.06 2.92
CA LEU A 115 -1.83 19.01 3.71
C LEU A 115 -2.38 17.87 2.85
N GLY A 116 -2.98 18.20 1.70
CA GLY A 116 -3.43 17.19 0.74
C GLY A 116 -2.26 16.39 0.16
N ALA A 117 -1.20 17.08 -0.24
CA ALA A 117 0.01 16.45 -0.74
C ALA A 117 0.67 15.50 0.28
N GLU A 118 0.67 15.88 1.57
CA GLU A 118 1.15 15.02 2.64
C GLU A 118 0.23 13.79 2.83
N ALA A 119 -1.07 14.01 2.88
CA ALA A 119 -2.06 12.93 3.03
C ALA A 119 -1.98 11.92 1.88
N GLY A 120 -1.78 12.36 0.64
CA GLY A 120 -1.60 11.48 -0.52
C GLY A 120 -0.40 10.54 -0.38
N ARG A 121 0.73 11.06 0.10
CA ARG A 121 1.96 10.26 0.33
C ARG A 121 1.81 9.21 1.43
N GLN A 122 0.93 9.46 2.40
CA GLN A 122 0.77 8.60 3.58
C GLN A 122 -0.37 7.59 3.45
N SER A 123 -0.99 7.47 2.28
CA SER A 123 -2.25 6.76 2.15
C SER A 123 -2.25 5.68 1.09
N ASN A 124 -3.06 4.66 1.30
CA ASN A 124 -3.54 3.82 0.23
C ASN A 124 -4.54 4.63 -0.61
N MET A 125 -4.40 4.61 -1.92
CA MET A 125 -5.25 5.36 -2.84
C MET A 125 -5.96 4.43 -3.84
N ILE A 126 -7.16 4.82 -4.25
CA ILE A 126 -7.91 4.25 -5.39
C ILE A 126 -8.24 5.36 -6.36
N SER A 127 -8.06 5.08 -7.64
CA SER A 127 -8.51 5.90 -8.76
C SER A 127 -9.36 5.03 -9.69
N LEU A 128 -10.61 5.40 -9.87
CA LEU A 128 -11.53 4.78 -10.83
C LEU A 128 -11.94 5.81 -11.86
N ILE A 129 -11.24 5.82 -12.98
CA ILE A 129 -11.53 6.68 -14.13
C ILE A 129 -12.69 6.07 -14.92
N GLY A 130 -13.68 6.89 -15.29
CA GLY A 130 -14.89 6.43 -15.97
C GLY A 130 -15.95 5.83 -15.05
N ALA A 131 -15.76 5.90 -13.74
CA ALA A 131 -16.73 5.42 -12.74
C ALA A 131 -17.40 6.59 -12.03
N THR A 132 -18.71 6.49 -11.86
CA THR A 132 -19.55 7.51 -11.18
C THR A 132 -19.95 7.09 -9.76
N TYR A 133 -19.51 5.93 -9.34
CA TYR A 133 -19.89 5.35 -8.07
C TYR A 133 -18.81 4.43 -7.49
N LEU A 134 -18.52 4.62 -6.21
CA LEU A 134 -17.63 3.79 -5.41
C LEU A 134 -18.14 3.83 -3.96
N THR A 135 -18.20 2.71 -3.29
CA THR A 135 -18.57 2.65 -1.88
C THR A 135 -17.36 2.57 -0.96
N THR A 136 -17.54 2.99 0.28
CA THR A 136 -16.58 2.79 1.37
C THR A 136 -16.16 1.31 1.48
N LYS A 137 -17.15 0.41 1.48
CA LYS A 137 -16.88 -1.04 1.55
C LYS A 137 -16.03 -1.53 0.38
N GLN A 138 -16.36 -1.12 -0.85
CA GLN A 138 -15.58 -1.51 -2.03
C GLN A 138 -14.13 -1.00 -1.93
N SER A 139 -13.91 0.23 -1.48
CA SER A 139 -12.56 0.78 -1.28
C SER A 139 -11.74 -0.07 -0.31
N ILE A 140 -12.27 -0.33 0.88
CA ILE A 140 -11.60 -1.12 1.91
C ILE A 140 -11.33 -2.56 1.44
N ASP A 141 -12.32 -3.21 0.82
CA ASP A 141 -12.19 -4.59 0.34
C ASP A 141 -11.17 -4.70 -0.80
N LEU A 142 -11.11 -3.74 -1.73
CA LEU A 142 -10.13 -3.70 -2.81
C LEU A 142 -8.70 -3.57 -2.28
N TRP A 143 -8.48 -2.71 -1.30
CA TRP A 143 -7.15 -2.60 -0.67
C TRP A 143 -6.78 -3.88 0.07
N MET A 144 -7.73 -4.51 0.77
CA MET A 144 -7.47 -5.79 1.44
C MET A 144 -7.25 -6.95 0.47
N ALA A 145 -7.83 -6.90 -0.73
CA ALA A 145 -7.57 -7.88 -1.79
C ALA A 145 -6.21 -7.68 -2.50
N THR A 146 -5.54 -6.55 -2.29
CA THR A 146 -4.26 -6.22 -2.91
C THR A 146 -3.13 -6.37 -1.87
N PRO A 147 -2.16 -7.29 -2.05
CA PRO A 147 -1.12 -7.58 -1.05
C PRO A 147 -0.36 -6.35 -0.57
N LYS A 148 0.02 -5.46 -1.46
CA LYS A 148 0.76 -4.22 -1.17
C LYS A 148 -0.03 -3.27 -0.27
N HIS A 149 -1.28 -2.98 -0.61
CA HIS A 149 -2.14 -2.12 0.20
C HIS A 149 -2.50 -2.78 1.54
N ARG A 150 -2.76 -4.10 1.52
CA ARG A 150 -3.01 -4.90 2.73
C ARG A 150 -1.85 -4.83 3.71
N PHE A 151 -0.61 -4.89 3.22
CA PHE A 151 0.59 -4.77 4.06
C PHE A 151 0.51 -3.51 4.91
N ASN A 152 0.25 -2.35 4.30
CA ASN A 152 0.11 -1.11 5.02
C ASN A 152 -1.07 -1.14 6.01
N MET A 153 -2.24 -1.63 5.59
CA MET A 153 -3.44 -1.69 6.45
C MET A 153 -3.26 -2.57 7.69
N LEU A 154 -2.51 -3.66 7.56
CA LEU A 154 -2.26 -4.61 8.65
C LEU A 154 -0.96 -4.33 9.40
N HIS A 155 -0.35 -3.14 9.24
CA HIS A 155 0.81 -2.77 10.04
C HIS A 155 0.44 -2.71 11.53
N PRO A 156 1.13 -3.46 12.41
CA PRO A 156 0.73 -3.60 13.81
C PRO A 156 0.83 -2.29 14.61
N ASP A 157 1.67 -1.37 14.17
CA ASP A 157 1.99 -0.15 14.90
C ASP A 157 1.16 1.07 14.46
N ILE A 158 0.19 0.90 13.54
CA ILE A 158 -0.79 1.95 13.25
C ILE A 158 -1.72 2.10 14.45
N THR A 159 -1.88 3.34 14.92
CA THR A 159 -2.78 3.70 16.04
C THR A 159 -3.95 4.56 15.62
N GLU A 160 -3.77 5.37 14.56
CA GLU A 160 -4.77 6.29 14.05
C GLU A 160 -4.82 6.21 12.53
N SER A 161 -5.97 6.54 11.95
CA SER A 161 -6.18 6.55 10.51
C SER A 161 -7.20 7.62 10.11
N GLY A 162 -7.30 7.87 8.81
CA GLY A 162 -8.31 8.74 8.22
C GLY A 162 -8.76 8.19 6.88
N PHE A 163 -9.93 8.60 6.43
CA PHE A 163 -10.55 8.15 5.19
C PHE A 163 -11.23 9.29 4.45
N SER A 164 -11.17 9.26 3.12
CA SER A 164 -12.00 10.10 2.27
C SER A 164 -12.34 9.37 0.99
N LEU A 165 -13.56 9.63 0.50
CA LEU A 165 -14.07 9.15 -0.78
C LEU A 165 -14.88 10.25 -1.42
N SER A 166 -14.67 10.49 -2.70
CA SER A 166 -15.50 11.41 -3.49
C SER A 166 -15.55 10.96 -4.95
N CYS A 167 -16.72 11.17 -5.56
CA CYS A 167 -16.94 10.94 -6.98
C CYS A 167 -17.49 12.23 -7.63
N ASP A 168 -17.14 12.43 -8.89
CA ASP A 168 -17.85 13.36 -9.78
C ASP A 168 -18.69 12.58 -10.82
N SER A 169 -19.06 13.21 -11.89
CA SER A 169 -19.85 12.58 -12.97
C SER A 169 -19.05 11.54 -13.79
N THR A 170 -17.74 11.44 -13.60
CA THR A 170 -16.85 10.64 -14.46
C THR A 170 -15.81 9.84 -13.70
N ASN A 171 -15.46 10.22 -12.47
CA ASN A 171 -14.36 9.61 -11.75
C ASN A 171 -14.67 9.47 -10.25
N CYS A 172 -14.12 8.46 -9.62
CA CYS A 172 -14.13 8.28 -8.18
C CYS A 172 -12.71 8.13 -7.62
N PHE A 173 -12.44 8.82 -6.53
CA PHE A 173 -11.18 8.67 -5.79
C PHE A 173 -11.45 8.39 -4.32
N SER A 174 -10.62 7.55 -3.73
CA SER A 174 -10.71 7.19 -2.32
C SER A 174 -9.32 7.07 -1.73
N GLY A 175 -9.15 7.47 -0.48
CA GLY A 175 -7.91 7.38 0.27
C GLY A 175 -8.11 6.90 1.70
N LEU A 176 -7.17 6.09 2.19
CA LEU A 176 -7.08 5.61 3.58
C LEU A 176 -5.67 5.90 4.10
N ASN A 177 -5.55 6.74 5.11
CA ASN A 177 -4.25 7.03 5.73
C ASN A 177 -3.75 5.79 6.50
N VAL A 178 -2.58 5.30 6.14
CA VAL A 178 -1.98 4.08 6.69
C VAL A 178 -0.55 4.25 7.19
N LEU A 179 0.04 5.43 6.96
CA LEU A 179 1.43 5.70 7.35
C LEU A 179 1.56 6.85 8.35
N GLY A 180 0.55 7.74 8.45
CA GLY A 180 0.64 8.99 9.22
C GLY A 180 0.86 8.80 10.72
N SER A 181 0.36 7.71 11.31
CA SER A 181 0.53 7.39 12.73
C SER A 181 1.64 6.38 13.01
N LEU A 182 2.39 5.94 11.98
CA LEU A 182 3.49 5.02 12.20
C LEU A 182 4.63 5.70 12.96
N PRO A 183 5.25 5.00 13.93
CA PRO A 183 6.49 5.45 14.54
C PRO A 183 7.62 5.39 13.52
N LEU A 184 8.77 5.94 13.87
CA LEU A 184 9.98 5.78 13.06
C LEU A 184 10.32 4.29 12.89
N SER A 185 10.77 3.91 11.71
CA SER A 185 10.93 2.50 11.30
C SER A 185 11.78 1.65 12.26
N TYR A 186 12.77 2.25 12.94
CA TYR A 186 13.58 1.56 13.94
C TYR A 186 12.84 1.26 15.25
N GLN A 187 11.62 1.77 15.43
CA GLN A 187 10.76 1.55 16.59
C GLN A 187 9.64 0.54 16.34
N TYR A 188 9.62 -0.09 15.15
CA TYR A 188 8.59 -1.08 14.83
C TYR A 188 8.62 -2.26 15.81
N SER A 189 7.45 -2.80 16.07
CA SER A 189 7.21 -3.82 17.10
C SER A 189 7.75 -5.22 16.78
N ASN A 190 8.42 -5.41 15.64
CA ASN A 190 8.95 -6.70 15.18
C ASN A 190 7.91 -7.84 15.19
N LYS A 191 6.74 -7.58 14.63
CA LYS A 191 5.64 -8.55 14.53
C LYS A 191 5.51 -9.12 13.13
N SER A 192 4.97 -10.32 13.04
CA SER A 192 4.50 -10.88 11.77
C SER A 192 2.99 -11.07 11.77
N VAL A 193 2.37 -10.91 10.61
CA VAL A 193 0.92 -11.00 10.43
C VAL A 193 0.62 -11.90 9.25
N ILE A 194 -0.23 -12.91 9.45
CA ILE A 194 -0.78 -13.73 8.36
C ILE A 194 -2.14 -13.20 7.94
N TYR A 195 -2.45 -13.33 6.65
CA TYR A 195 -3.78 -13.03 6.16
C TYR A 195 -4.13 -13.90 4.93
N PRO A 196 -5.31 -14.56 4.84
CA PRO A 196 -6.35 -14.60 5.88
C PRO A 196 -5.83 -15.06 7.23
N ALA A 197 -6.44 -14.56 8.32
CA ALA A 197 -6.00 -14.85 9.66
C ALA A 197 -6.38 -16.28 10.10
N GLU A 198 -5.81 -16.73 11.22
CA GLU A 198 -6.11 -18.05 11.82
C GLU A 198 -7.61 -18.20 12.11
N ASN A 199 -8.21 -19.25 11.54
CA ASN A 199 -9.65 -19.58 11.60
C ASN A 199 -10.60 -18.47 11.08
N GLN A 200 -10.10 -17.50 10.32
CA GLN A 200 -10.95 -16.48 9.72
C GLN A 200 -11.96 -17.10 8.76
N THR A 201 -13.18 -16.59 8.78
CA THR A 201 -14.29 -16.97 7.87
C THR A 201 -14.65 -15.83 6.94
N GLY A 202 -15.45 -16.10 5.91
CA GLY A 202 -15.95 -15.07 5.01
C GLY A 202 -14.92 -14.57 3.99
N ILE A 203 -13.86 -15.33 3.73
CA ILE A 203 -12.87 -15.00 2.71
C ILE A 203 -13.47 -15.15 1.32
N PRO A 204 -13.31 -14.17 0.41
CA PRO A 204 -13.85 -14.28 -0.95
C PRO A 204 -13.38 -15.57 -1.64
N PRO A 205 -14.30 -16.35 -2.27
CA PRO A 205 -13.96 -17.57 -3.00
C PRO A 205 -13.39 -17.22 -4.39
N THR A 206 -12.32 -16.49 -4.42
CA THR A 206 -11.61 -16.02 -5.61
C THR A 206 -10.15 -16.46 -5.54
N LYS A 207 -9.33 -16.03 -6.48
CA LYS A 207 -7.85 -16.11 -6.38
C LYS A 207 -7.33 -15.16 -5.29
N TYR A 208 -7.91 -15.26 -4.10
CA TYR A 208 -7.62 -14.33 -3.01
C TYR A 208 -6.20 -14.51 -2.49
N PRO A 209 -5.36 -13.45 -2.49
CA PRO A 209 -3.98 -13.56 -2.07
C PRO A 209 -3.86 -13.93 -0.59
N ILE A 210 -2.98 -14.86 -0.28
CA ILE A 210 -2.62 -15.30 1.06
C ILE A 210 -1.23 -14.75 1.37
N THR A 211 -1.08 -14.06 2.51
CA THR A 211 0.15 -13.33 2.83
C THR A 211 0.68 -13.69 4.21
N TRP A 212 2.00 -13.67 4.34
CA TRP A 212 2.68 -13.61 5.63
C TRP A 212 3.64 -12.42 5.59
N SER A 213 3.33 -11.40 6.38
CA SER A 213 4.00 -10.10 6.41
C SER A 213 4.82 -9.95 7.67
N PHE A 214 5.99 -9.33 7.57
CA PHE A 214 6.95 -9.16 8.66
C PHE A 214 7.24 -7.67 8.84
N TYR A 215 6.88 -7.11 9.96
CA TYR A 215 7.04 -5.70 10.32
C TYR A 215 8.23 -5.58 11.27
N MET A 216 9.42 -5.49 10.72
CA MET A 216 10.68 -5.50 11.46
C MET A 216 11.23 -4.08 11.58
N ALA A 217 11.82 -3.78 12.74
CA ALA A 217 12.56 -2.54 12.92
C ALA A 217 13.75 -2.47 11.95
N TRP A 218 13.91 -1.32 11.30
CA TRP A 218 15.05 -1.09 10.44
C TRP A 218 16.28 -0.80 11.30
N THR A 219 17.27 -1.67 11.22
CA THR A 219 18.60 -1.41 11.77
C THR A 219 19.54 -1.04 10.62
N SER A 220 20.56 -0.25 10.90
CA SER A 220 21.57 0.17 9.89
C SER A 220 22.29 -0.99 9.19
N LYS A 221 22.17 -2.20 9.73
CA LYS A 221 22.69 -3.45 9.13
C LYS A 221 21.69 -4.16 8.23
N SER A 222 20.41 -3.75 8.23
CA SER A 222 19.34 -4.46 7.52
C SER A 222 19.05 -3.90 6.13
N GLN A 223 19.73 -2.86 5.68
CA GLN A 223 19.55 -2.34 4.32
C GLN A 223 19.98 -3.33 3.23
N ASP A 224 20.85 -4.29 3.56
CA ASP A 224 21.42 -5.21 2.55
C ASP A 224 20.97 -6.68 2.70
N SER A 225 20.12 -7.07 3.67
CA SER A 225 19.97 -8.48 3.97
C SER A 225 18.64 -8.98 4.53
N ASN A 226 17.60 -8.17 4.64
CA ASN A 226 16.29 -8.69 5.06
C ASN A 226 15.54 -9.31 3.87
N GLU A 227 16.15 -10.28 3.23
CA GLU A 227 15.48 -11.06 2.21
C GLU A 227 14.51 -12.03 2.88
N VAL A 228 13.24 -11.67 2.82
CA VAL A 228 12.15 -12.60 3.10
C VAL A 228 11.91 -13.42 1.85
N GLN A 229 12.19 -14.71 1.88
CA GLN A 229 12.02 -15.59 0.72
C GLN A 229 11.07 -16.73 1.04
N LEU A 230 10.18 -17.05 0.09
CA LEU A 230 9.33 -18.23 0.17
C LEU A 230 10.16 -19.49 -0.08
N ILE A 231 9.95 -20.53 0.74
CA ILE A 231 10.46 -21.87 0.44
C ILE A 231 9.31 -22.66 -0.21
N GLU A 232 9.23 -22.59 -1.54
CA GLU A 232 8.10 -23.09 -2.32
C GLU A 232 7.81 -24.58 -2.06
N ASN A 233 8.82 -25.44 -2.10
CA ASN A 233 8.68 -26.88 -1.92
C ASN A 233 8.24 -27.31 -0.50
N LEU A 234 8.26 -26.40 0.47
CA LEU A 234 7.76 -26.57 1.84
C LEU A 234 6.48 -25.75 2.10
N THR A 235 5.89 -25.18 1.05
CA THR A 235 4.67 -24.36 1.14
C THR A 235 3.52 -25.04 0.40
N GLN A 236 2.34 -25.09 1.02
CA GLN A 236 1.16 -25.71 0.40
C GLN A 236 -0.15 -25.11 0.89
N ILE A 237 -1.14 -25.16 0.02
CA ILE A 237 -2.54 -24.90 0.33
C ILE A 237 -3.28 -26.21 0.14
N ILE A 238 -4.05 -26.65 1.13
CA ILE A 238 -4.81 -27.90 1.10
C ILE A 238 -6.26 -27.59 1.42
N ASP A 239 -7.19 -28.08 0.59
CA ASP A 239 -8.62 -27.95 0.83
C ASP A 239 -9.13 -28.99 1.86
N SER A 240 -10.40 -28.86 2.27
CA SER A 240 -11.05 -29.78 3.21
C SER A 240 -11.13 -31.24 2.70
N ASN A 241 -10.98 -31.47 1.40
CA ASN A 241 -10.96 -32.79 0.77
C ASN A 241 -9.53 -33.36 0.66
N LYS A 242 -8.55 -32.71 1.30
CA LYS A 242 -7.12 -33.07 1.27
C LYS A 242 -6.49 -32.90 -0.14
N LYS A 243 -7.11 -32.13 -1.03
CA LYS A 243 -6.57 -31.81 -2.36
C LYS A 243 -5.65 -30.61 -2.25
N SER A 244 -4.48 -30.70 -2.86
CA SER A 244 -3.56 -29.56 -3.01
C SER A 244 -4.14 -28.54 -3.97
N VAL A 245 -4.04 -27.27 -3.61
CA VAL A 245 -4.42 -26.11 -4.44
C VAL A 245 -3.16 -25.50 -5.01
N PRO A 246 -2.95 -25.54 -6.33
CA PRO A 246 -1.81 -24.90 -6.99
C PRO A 246 -1.83 -23.39 -6.77
N PHE A 247 -0.66 -22.78 -6.62
CA PHE A 247 -0.52 -21.33 -6.46
C PHE A 247 0.65 -20.79 -7.29
N ASP A 248 0.61 -19.51 -7.58
CA ASP A 248 1.75 -18.68 -7.94
C ASP A 248 2.21 -17.92 -6.70
N PHE A 249 3.46 -17.48 -6.65
CA PHE A 249 3.95 -16.69 -5.53
C PHE A 249 4.64 -15.41 -6.01
N ILE A 250 4.65 -14.41 -5.15
CA ILE A 250 5.34 -13.14 -5.36
C ILE A 250 6.32 -12.99 -4.19
N GLU A 251 7.59 -12.84 -4.53
CA GLU A 251 8.64 -12.50 -3.59
C GLU A 251 8.87 -10.98 -3.56
N PRO A 252 9.42 -10.46 -2.47
CA PRO A 252 9.89 -9.09 -2.44
C PRO A 252 10.93 -8.89 -3.54
N ASP A 253 10.69 -7.95 -4.46
CA ASP A 253 11.65 -7.59 -5.51
C ASP A 253 12.54 -6.44 -5.02
N ASN A 254 13.76 -6.77 -4.62
CA ASN A 254 14.76 -5.78 -4.22
C ASN A 254 15.49 -5.13 -5.41
N SER A 255 15.17 -5.52 -6.67
CA SER A 255 16.00 -5.20 -7.84
C SER A 255 15.90 -3.76 -8.34
N ASN A 256 14.86 -3.00 -7.97
CA ASN A 256 14.58 -1.70 -8.60
C ASN A 256 14.57 -0.47 -7.69
N GLY A 257 14.98 -0.59 -6.42
CA GLY A 257 14.96 0.56 -5.49
C GLY A 257 13.57 1.17 -5.28
N SER A 258 12.55 0.54 -5.79
CA SER A 258 11.15 0.85 -5.54
C SER A 258 10.81 0.35 -4.14
N TYR A 259 10.16 1.16 -3.33
CA TYR A 259 9.65 0.84 -1.98
C TYR A 259 8.62 -0.31 -1.98
N ASP A 260 8.60 -1.14 -3.02
CA ASP A 260 7.58 -2.12 -3.31
C ASP A 260 7.82 -3.47 -2.65
N THR A 261 8.97 -3.64 -2.00
CA THR A 261 9.33 -4.89 -1.36
C THR A 261 9.08 -4.82 0.12
N TYR A 262 7.82 -4.86 0.44
CA TYR A 262 7.45 -5.11 1.81
C TYR A 262 7.98 -6.49 2.22
N ASN A 263 8.50 -6.59 3.43
CA ASN A 263 8.92 -7.86 4.01
C ASN A 263 7.71 -8.80 4.14
N GLN A 264 7.25 -9.34 3.02
CA GLN A 264 6.13 -10.29 2.96
C GLN A 264 6.33 -11.33 1.88
N VAL A 265 5.83 -12.52 2.11
CA VAL A 265 5.62 -13.54 1.11
C VAL A 265 4.15 -13.61 0.77
N VAL A 266 3.85 -13.79 -0.52
CA VAL A 266 2.50 -13.80 -1.07
C VAL A 266 2.34 -15.05 -1.91
N ILE A 267 1.31 -15.85 -1.64
CA ILE A 267 0.88 -16.92 -2.54
C ILE A 267 -0.52 -16.62 -3.06
N ILE A 268 -0.74 -16.88 -4.34
CA ILE A 268 -2.00 -16.60 -5.04
C ILE A 268 -2.50 -17.91 -5.65
N PRO A 269 -3.67 -18.43 -5.25
CA PRO A 269 -4.24 -19.61 -5.88
C PRO A 269 -4.37 -19.45 -7.38
N LYS A 270 -3.96 -20.45 -8.18
CA LYS A 270 -4.06 -20.42 -9.65
C LYS A 270 -5.50 -20.42 -10.14
N GLU A 271 -6.41 -20.95 -9.32
CA GLU A 271 -7.85 -20.99 -9.58
C GLU A 271 -8.61 -20.35 -8.44
N ASN A 272 -9.87 -20.01 -8.67
CA ASN A 272 -10.75 -19.53 -7.61
C ASN A 272 -10.88 -20.59 -6.51
N LEU A 273 -10.84 -20.15 -5.28
CA LEU A 273 -11.14 -20.99 -4.13
C LEU A 273 -12.61 -21.42 -4.18
N LEU A 274 -12.93 -22.59 -3.65
CA LEU A 274 -14.31 -23.06 -3.59
C LEU A 274 -15.10 -22.31 -2.49
N PRO A 275 -16.39 -22.00 -2.70
CA PRO A 275 -17.22 -21.37 -1.67
C PRO A 275 -17.51 -22.34 -0.51
N ASN A 276 -17.67 -21.79 0.70
CA ASN A 276 -17.92 -22.55 1.94
C ASN A 276 -16.88 -23.65 2.23
N HIS A 277 -15.62 -23.46 1.79
CA HIS A 277 -14.56 -24.44 1.98
C HIS A 277 -13.54 -23.95 3.01
N ARG A 278 -13.12 -24.90 3.86
CA ARG A 278 -11.98 -24.68 4.78
C ARG A 278 -10.69 -25.07 4.09
N TYR A 279 -9.69 -24.20 4.18
CA TYR A 279 -8.36 -24.40 3.66
C TYR A 279 -7.34 -24.45 4.80
N LYS A 280 -6.37 -25.35 4.69
CA LYS A 280 -5.12 -25.34 5.46
C LYS A 280 -4.06 -24.67 4.63
N VAL A 281 -3.35 -23.72 5.21
CA VAL A 281 -2.13 -23.15 4.64
C VAL A 281 -0.97 -23.62 5.49
N GLU A 282 0.09 -24.10 4.85
CA GLU A 282 1.38 -24.34 5.44
C GLU A 282 2.38 -23.55 4.61
N MET A 283 2.96 -22.51 5.20
CA MET A 283 3.86 -21.59 4.52
C MET A 283 5.21 -21.59 5.24
N THR A 284 6.26 -21.83 4.48
CA THR A 284 7.63 -21.80 4.97
C THR A 284 8.40 -20.70 4.27
N THR A 285 9.10 -19.89 5.05
CA THR A 285 9.90 -18.77 4.56
C THR A 285 11.27 -18.77 5.23
N SER A 286 12.26 -18.16 4.61
CA SER A 286 13.52 -17.79 5.25
C SER A 286 13.59 -16.30 5.47
N ILE A 287 14.09 -15.88 6.62
CA ILE A 287 14.36 -14.49 6.97
C ILE A 287 15.75 -14.45 7.58
N ASN A 288 16.68 -13.72 6.97
CA ASN A 288 18.07 -13.64 7.47
C ASN A 288 18.69 -15.03 7.73
N GLN A 289 18.42 -16.00 6.83
CA GLN A 289 18.86 -17.40 6.93
C GLN A 289 18.15 -18.23 8.03
N GLU A 290 17.22 -17.65 8.77
CA GLU A 290 16.36 -18.39 9.68
C GLU A 290 15.13 -18.92 8.91
N VAL A 291 14.86 -20.23 9.05
CA VAL A 291 13.70 -20.86 8.40
C VAL A 291 12.54 -20.89 9.38
N LEU A 292 11.43 -20.31 8.97
CA LEU A 292 10.19 -20.25 9.74
C LEU A 292 9.08 -20.96 8.98
N THR A 293 8.29 -21.78 9.68
CA THR A 293 7.09 -22.42 9.13
C THR A 293 5.88 -22.02 9.95
N ARG A 294 4.79 -21.69 9.27
CA ARG A 294 3.52 -21.44 9.92
C ARG A 294 2.40 -22.23 9.25
N ILE A 295 1.54 -22.81 10.09
CA ILE A 295 0.35 -23.57 9.67
C ILE A 295 -0.87 -22.89 10.25
N TRP A 296 -1.86 -22.62 9.38
CA TRP A 296 -3.13 -22.04 9.82
C TRP A 296 -4.29 -22.42 8.89
N TYR A 297 -5.49 -22.03 9.27
CA TYR A 297 -6.71 -22.38 8.55
C TYR A 297 -7.54 -21.12 8.31
N PHE A 298 -8.30 -21.13 7.22
CA PHE A 298 -9.35 -20.14 6.96
C PHE A 298 -10.52 -20.79 6.22
N THR A 299 -11.67 -20.10 6.13
CA THR A 299 -12.85 -20.58 5.44
C THR A 299 -13.40 -19.51 4.51
N THR A 300 -13.72 -19.90 3.29
CA THR A 300 -14.32 -19.01 2.28
C THR A 300 -15.78 -18.73 2.58
N SER A 301 -16.29 -17.59 2.08
CA SER A 301 -17.72 -17.26 2.08
C SER A 301 -18.52 -18.18 1.16
N PRO A 302 -19.85 -18.17 1.29
CA PRO A 302 -20.77 -18.82 0.36
C PRO A 302 -20.58 -18.37 -1.09
#